data_5ea46007c7f09b00db2045791cf98c2f
#
_entry.id   5ea46007c7f09b00db2045791cf98c2f
#
_cell.length_a   1.000
_cell.length_b   1.000
_cell.length_c   1.000
_cell.angle_alpha   90.00
_cell.angle_beta   90.00
_cell.angle_gamma   90.00
#
_symmetry.space_group_name_H-M   'P 1'
#
loop_
_entity.id
_entity.type
_entity.pdbx_description
1 polymer ?
#
loop_
_entity_poly.entity_id
_entity_poly.type
_entity_poly.pdbx_seq_one_letter_code
_entity_poly.pdbx_strand_id
1 'polypeptide(L)'
;DKVAYVVDQRKKRKIKVNKKILFKNIKMSAAFHGMLSLNKQKKIPKILKLMQFPCADALSYSHLAEGKVDVVIQCGNKIWDIHPLIPIIKAAGGVVSTWKNTDAVKGGNIVASVNNNIHNKILKMLRPITK
;
A
#
# COMPACT_ATOMS: atom_id res chain seq x y z
N ASP A 1 16.82 3.93 -15.92
CA ASP A 1 16.06 3.26 -14.87
C ASP A 1 15.84 4.20 -13.69
N LYS A 2 14.61 4.20 -13.18
CA LYS A 2 14.27 5.01 -12.01
C LYS A 2 14.67 4.27 -10.74
N VAL A 3 15.25 5.01 -9.81
CA VAL A 3 15.72 4.47 -8.53
C VAL A 3 15.20 5.35 -7.41
N ALA A 4 14.73 4.74 -6.33
CA ALA A 4 14.34 5.45 -5.14
C ALA A 4 15.47 5.46 -4.11
N TYR A 5 15.58 6.56 -3.39
CA TYR A 5 16.59 6.76 -2.35
C TYR A 5 15.96 7.31 -1.09
N VAL A 6 16.58 6.98 0.05
CA VAL A 6 16.37 7.71 1.29
C VAL A 6 17.64 8.49 1.62
N VAL A 7 17.48 9.71 2.12
CA VAL A 7 18.58 10.52 2.60
C VAL A 7 18.37 10.76 4.10
N ASP A 8 19.33 10.30 4.88
CA ASP A 8 19.31 10.46 6.33
C ASP A 8 20.67 10.94 6.81
N GLN A 9 20.69 12.04 7.58
CA GLN A 9 21.91 12.63 8.12
C GLN A 9 23.04 12.76 7.07
N ARG A 10 22.71 13.26 5.87
CA ARG A 10 23.59 13.41 4.71
C ARG A 10 24.05 12.09 4.07
N LYS A 11 23.58 10.95 4.55
CA LYS A 11 23.81 9.64 3.92
C LYS A 11 22.69 9.33 2.97
N LYS A 12 23.04 8.99 1.74
CA LYS A 12 22.09 8.60 0.68
C LYS A 12 22.16 7.10 0.51
N ARG A 13 21.00 6.43 0.59
CA ARG A 13 20.92 4.99 0.45
C ARG A 13 19.79 4.62 -0.51
N LYS A 14 20.06 3.72 -1.44
CA LYS A 14 19.04 3.16 -2.34
C LYS A 14 18.04 2.33 -1.55
N ILE A 15 16.76 2.49 -1.86
CA ILE A 15 15.68 1.73 -1.22
C ILE A 15 14.96 0.86 -2.25
N LYS A 16 14.41 -0.25 -1.77
CA LYS A 16 13.60 -1.16 -2.56
C LYS A 16 12.61 -1.90 -1.68
N VAL A 17 11.51 -2.33 -2.29
CA VAL A 17 10.50 -3.18 -1.63
C VAL A 17 11.05 -4.58 -1.37
N ASN A 18 10.43 -5.31 -0.44
CA ASN A 18 10.76 -6.72 -0.16
C ASN A 18 10.01 -7.64 -1.14
N LYS A 19 10.46 -7.68 -2.41
CA LYS A 19 9.78 -8.37 -3.51
C LYS A 19 9.56 -9.87 -3.32
N LYS A 20 10.42 -10.52 -2.55
CA LYS A 20 10.43 -11.98 -2.39
C LYS A 20 9.63 -12.46 -1.18
N ILE A 21 8.97 -11.56 -0.44
CA ILE A 21 8.18 -11.94 0.73
C ILE A 21 7.06 -12.91 0.32
N LEU A 22 6.83 -13.94 1.12
CA LEU A 22 5.71 -14.85 0.93
C LEU A 22 4.45 -14.25 1.54
N PHE A 23 3.30 -14.50 0.92
CA PHE A 23 2.01 -13.97 1.38
C PHE A 23 1.75 -14.26 2.87
N LYS A 24 2.09 -15.47 3.33
CA LYS A 24 1.92 -15.86 4.75
C LYS A 24 2.73 -15.01 5.74
N ASN A 25 3.76 -14.33 5.26
CA ASN A 25 4.69 -13.55 6.10
C ASN A 25 4.54 -12.04 5.88
N ILE A 26 3.55 -11.58 5.10
CA ILE A 26 3.39 -10.16 4.80
C ILE A 26 3.14 -9.33 6.07
N LYS A 27 3.70 -8.13 6.04
CA LYS A 27 3.44 -7.08 7.04
C LYS A 27 2.51 -6.06 6.39
N MET A 28 1.31 -5.91 6.97
CA MET A 28 0.28 -5.04 6.42
C MET A 28 0.00 -3.86 7.34
N SER A 29 -0.02 -2.68 6.73
CA SER A 29 -0.50 -1.45 7.35
C SER A 29 -1.81 -1.03 6.66
N ALA A 30 -2.85 -0.74 7.42
CA ALA A 30 -4.12 -0.35 6.84
C ALA A 30 -4.83 0.71 7.69
N ALA A 31 -5.58 1.58 7.03
CA ALA A 31 -6.44 2.55 7.68
C ALA A 31 -7.64 2.88 6.81
N PHE A 32 -8.79 2.98 7.45
CA PHE A 32 -10.05 3.31 6.78
C PHE A 32 -10.56 4.70 7.15
N HIS A 33 -9.91 5.40 8.07
CA HIS A 33 -10.19 6.80 8.48
C HIS A 33 -11.68 7.10 8.75
N GLY A 34 -12.43 6.11 9.23
CA GLY A 34 -13.87 6.27 9.42
C GLY A 34 -14.69 6.38 8.12
N MET A 35 -14.05 6.33 6.97
CA MET A 35 -14.73 6.45 5.67
C MET A 35 -15.31 5.12 5.18
N LEU A 36 -14.88 4.01 5.76
CA LEU A 36 -15.42 2.69 5.47
C LEU A 36 -16.29 2.26 6.64
N SER A 37 -17.58 2.05 6.38
CA SER A 37 -18.53 1.66 7.43
C SER A 37 -18.17 0.30 8.05
N LEU A 38 -18.59 0.07 9.29
CA LEU A 38 -18.40 -1.22 9.96
C LEU A 38 -19.03 -2.37 9.17
N ASN A 39 -20.20 -2.11 8.55
CA ASN A 39 -20.88 -3.13 7.73
C ASN A 39 -20.02 -3.56 6.53
N LYS A 40 -19.32 -2.63 5.89
CA LYS A 40 -18.38 -2.95 4.83
C LYS A 40 -17.14 -3.66 5.36
N GLN A 41 -16.60 -3.20 6.49
CA GLN A 41 -15.43 -3.84 7.12
C GLN A 41 -15.70 -5.31 7.47
N LYS A 42 -16.91 -5.63 7.92
CA LYS A 42 -17.33 -7.01 8.21
C LYS A 42 -17.31 -7.93 6.99
N LYS A 43 -17.33 -7.37 5.78
CA LYS A 43 -17.24 -8.13 4.52
C LYS A 43 -15.82 -8.49 4.12
N ILE A 44 -14.82 -7.95 4.79
CA ILE A 44 -13.40 -8.18 4.51
C ILE A 44 -12.63 -8.68 5.75
N PRO A 45 -13.13 -9.73 6.44
CA PRO A 45 -12.50 -10.19 7.68
C PRO A 45 -11.06 -10.68 7.49
N LYS A 46 -10.73 -11.21 6.30
CA LYS A 46 -9.36 -11.66 6.00
C LYS A 46 -8.40 -10.49 5.95
N ILE A 47 -8.81 -9.36 5.39
CA ILE A 47 -8.00 -8.11 5.41
C ILE A 47 -7.80 -7.65 6.85
N LEU A 48 -8.89 -7.60 7.64
CA LEU A 48 -8.80 -7.14 9.03
C LEU A 48 -7.86 -8.01 9.87
N LYS A 49 -7.81 -9.33 9.62
CA LYS A 49 -6.91 -10.25 10.30
C LYS A 49 -5.43 -10.03 9.93
N LEU A 50 -5.16 -9.52 8.74
CA LEU A 50 -3.80 -9.26 8.27
C LEU A 50 -3.25 -7.92 8.75
N MET A 51 -4.11 -7.01 9.22
CA MET A 51 -3.67 -5.70 9.71
C MET A 51 -2.79 -5.85 10.94
N GLN A 52 -1.56 -5.39 10.86
CA GLN A 52 -0.60 -5.45 11.96
C GLN A 52 -0.20 -4.06 12.46
N PHE A 53 -0.24 -3.08 11.57
CA PHE A 53 0.20 -1.73 11.84
C PHE A 53 -0.88 -0.72 11.44
N PRO A 54 -1.08 0.36 12.22
CA PRO A 54 -1.90 1.47 11.76
C PRO A 54 -1.23 2.13 10.55
N CYS A 55 -2.04 2.62 9.62
CA CYS A 55 -1.53 3.38 8.49
C CYS A 55 -1.27 4.82 8.93
N ALA A 56 -0.07 5.29 8.68
CA ALA A 56 0.35 6.68 8.93
C ALA A 56 0.55 7.42 7.60
N ASP A 57 -0.43 7.36 6.73
CA ASP A 57 -0.48 8.07 5.44
C ASP A 57 0.81 7.91 4.61
N ALA A 58 1.45 9.02 4.22
CA ALA A 58 2.67 9.03 3.42
C ALA A 58 3.80 8.19 4.04
N LEU A 59 3.92 8.18 5.37
CA LEU A 59 4.95 7.41 6.07
C LEU A 59 4.81 5.91 5.81
N SER A 60 3.59 5.38 5.79
CA SER A 60 3.35 3.96 5.51
C SER A 60 3.76 3.57 4.08
N TYR A 61 3.46 4.40 3.10
CA TYR A 61 3.91 4.19 1.72
C TYR A 61 5.44 4.28 1.60
N SER A 62 6.06 5.19 2.35
CA SER A 62 7.52 5.29 2.42
C SER A 62 8.13 4.03 3.03
N HIS A 63 7.52 3.48 4.08
CA HIS A 63 7.95 2.22 4.71
C HIS A 63 7.83 1.04 3.72
N LEU A 64 6.79 1.01 2.89
CA LEU A 64 6.68 0.01 1.82
C LEU A 64 7.86 0.12 0.85
N ALA A 65 8.17 1.32 0.38
CA ALA A 65 9.28 1.56 -0.54
C ALA A 65 10.63 1.20 0.07
N GLU A 66 10.77 1.32 1.40
CA GLU A 66 11.99 0.94 2.12
C GLU A 66 12.07 -0.56 2.45
N GLY A 67 11.02 -1.33 2.18
CA GLY A 67 10.97 -2.76 2.50
C GLY A 67 10.58 -3.08 3.94
N LYS A 68 10.05 -2.11 4.68
CA LYS A 68 9.65 -2.29 6.10
C LYS A 68 8.24 -2.84 6.27
N VAL A 69 7.34 -2.55 5.33
CA VAL A 69 6.01 -3.16 5.24
C VAL A 69 5.79 -3.65 3.83
N ASP A 70 4.87 -4.57 3.62
CA ASP A 70 4.70 -5.27 2.35
C ASP A 70 3.40 -4.92 1.63
N VAL A 71 2.40 -4.49 2.38
CA VAL A 71 1.10 -4.03 1.85
C VAL A 71 0.62 -2.84 2.65
N VAL A 72 0.15 -1.82 1.95
CA VAL A 72 -0.52 -0.66 2.54
C VAL A 72 -1.90 -0.53 1.90
N ILE A 73 -2.93 -0.46 2.74
CA ILE A 73 -4.32 -0.24 2.31
C ILE A 73 -4.83 1.02 2.99
N GLN A 74 -5.32 1.97 2.21
CA GLN A 74 -5.84 3.22 2.74
C GLN A 74 -7.11 3.64 2.02
N CYS A 75 -8.09 4.12 2.79
CA CYS A 75 -9.36 4.61 2.29
C CYS A 75 -9.32 6.14 2.23
N GLY A 76 -9.83 6.72 1.14
CA GLY A 76 -10.04 8.17 1.05
C GLY A 76 -8.78 9.01 0.90
N ASN A 77 -7.78 8.53 0.18
CA ASN A 77 -6.60 9.34 -0.13
C ASN A 77 -6.98 10.53 -1.02
N LYS A 78 -6.48 11.70 -0.67
CA LYS A 78 -6.50 12.85 -1.56
C LYS A 78 -5.36 12.73 -2.58
N ILE A 79 -5.46 13.48 -3.67
CA ILE A 79 -4.41 13.51 -4.70
C ILE A 79 -3.01 13.72 -4.09
N TRP A 80 -2.89 14.68 -3.18
CA TRP A 80 -1.62 15.03 -2.53
C TRP A 80 -1.11 13.98 -1.56
N ASP A 81 -1.96 13.04 -1.11
CA ASP A 81 -1.55 11.95 -0.22
C ASP A 81 -0.82 10.85 -0.96
N ILE A 82 -1.13 10.63 -2.22
CA ILE A 82 -0.62 9.49 -2.99
C ILE A 82 0.18 9.86 -4.24
N HIS A 83 -0.19 10.92 -4.94
CA HIS A 83 0.44 11.27 -6.21
C HIS A 83 1.98 11.39 -6.10
N PRO A 84 2.54 12.10 -5.10
CA PRO A 84 3.99 12.23 -4.98
C PRO A 84 4.69 10.90 -4.66
N LEU A 85 3.96 9.94 -4.10
CA LEU A 85 4.53 8.67 -3.66
C LEU A 85 4.50 7.59 -4.74
N ILE A 86 3.64 7.73 -5.75
CA ILE A 86 3.54 6.76 -6.85
C ILE A 86 4.89 6.52 -7.52
N PRO A 87 5.64 7.54 -7.97
CA PRO A 87 6.92 7.30 -8.60
C PRO A 87 7.96 6.68 -7.64
N ILE A 88 7.89 6.99 -6.36
CA ILE A 88 8.79 6.42 -5.34
C ILE A 88 8.51 4.93 -5.16
N ILE A 89 7.24 4.55 -5.01
CA ILE A 89 6.82 3.16 -4.88
C ILE A 89 7.24 2.36 -6.12
N LYS A 90 6.96 2.88 -7.31
CA LYS A 90 7.31 2.21 -8.57
C LYS A 90 8.82 2.08 -8.75
N ALA A 91 9.58 3.13 -8.44
CA ALA A 91 11.05 3.11 -8.53
C ALA A 91 11.67 2.14 -7.52
N ALA A 92 11.04 1.93 -6.37
CA ALA A 92 11.45 0.94 -5.39
C ALA A 92 11.02 -0.49 -5.79
N GLY A 93 10.28 -0.65 -6.88
CA GLY A 93 9.83 -1.92 -7.42
C GLY A 93 8.45 -2.39 -6.96
N GLY A 94 7.70 -1.53 -6.27
CA GLY A 94 6.35 -1.84 -5.80
C GLY A 94 5.27 -1.60 -6.84
N VAL A 95 4.04 -1.97 -6.48
CA VAL A 95 2.83 -1.83 -7.29
C VAL A 95 1.83 -0.97 -6.51
N VAL A 96 1.16 -0.05 -7.17
CA VAL A 96 0.14 0.80 -6.56
C VAL A 96 -1.04 0.98 -7.51
N SER A 97 -2.25 0.86 -6.96
CA SER A 97 -3.49 1.07 -7.70
C SER A 97 -4.62 1.49 -6.76
N THR A 98 -5.76 1.85 -7.32
CA THR A 98 -7.00 1.91 -6.55
C THR A 98 -7.45 0.48 -6.18
N TRP A 99 -8.41 0.35 -5.26
CA TRP A 99 -9.00 -0.95 -4.91
C TRP A 99 -9.70 -1.64 -6.09
N LYS A 100 -10.03 -0.90 -7.15
CA LYS A 100 -10.63 -1.42 -8.40
C LYS A 100 -9.57 -1.72 -9.47
N ASN A 101 -8.31 -1.70 -9.11
CA ASN A 101 -7.17 -1.94 -10.00
C ASN A 101 -7.08 -0.91 -11.14
N THR A 102 -7.43 0.33 -10.87
CA THR A 102 -7.26 1.46 -11.79
C THR A 102 -6.10 2.35 -11.35
N ASP A 103 -5.72 3.31 -12.17
CA ASP A 103 -4.62 4.23 -11.86
C ASP A 103 -4.91 5.02 -10.57
N ALA A 104 -3.92 5.10 -9.70
CA ALA A 104 -3.99 5.76 -8.39
C ALA A 104 -3.77 7.28 -8.44
N VAL A 105 -3.47 7.84 -9.60
CA VAL A 105 -3.03 9.25 -9.77
C VAL A 105 -3.99 10.26 -9.14
N LYS A 106 -5.28 9.99 -9.22
CA LYS A 106 -6.32 10.91 -8.69
C LYS A 106 -6.67 10.67 -7.23
N GLY A 107 -5.99 9.77 -6.54
CA GLY A 107 -6.33 9.40 -5.19
C GLY A 107 -7.49 8.43 -5.10
N GLY A 108 -8.20 8.43 -3.97
CA GLY A 108 -9.30 7.52 -3.67
C GLY A 108 -8.89 6.41 -2.72
N ASN A 109 -9.48 5.25 -2.88
CA ASN A 109 -9.15 4.07 -2.07
C ASN A 109 -7.97 3.34 -2.71
N ILE A 110 -6.85 3.32 -2.02
CA ILE A 110 -5.55 2.93 -2.56
C ILE A 110 -5.04 1.65 -1.90
N VAL A 111 -4.36 0.84 -2.69
CA VAL A 111 -3.56 -0.29 -2.23
C VAL A 111 -2.19 -0.23 -2.89
N ALA A 112 -1.16 -0.44 -2.09
CA ALA A 112 0.22 -0.57 -2.56
C ALA A 112 0.81 -1.87 -2.03
N SER A 113 1.60 -2.55 -2.85
CA SER A 113 2.12 -3.88 -2.55
C SER A 113 3.52 -4.06 -3.13
N VAL A 114 4.22 -5.06 -2.63
CA VAL A 114 5.60 -5.36 -3.03
C VAL A 114 5.71 -6.00 -4.43
N ASN A 115 4.69 -6.71 -4.89
CA ASN A 115 4.69 -7.36 -6.20
C ASN A 115 3.26 -7.61 -6.71
N ASN A 116 3.14 -7.96 -7.98
CA ASN A 116 1.84 -8.20 -8.61
C ASN A 116 1.08 -9.38 -8.01
N ASN A 117 1.76 -10.43 -7.61
CA ASN A 117 1.12 -11.62 -7.04
C ASN A 117 0.38 -11.27 -5.74
N ILE A 118 1.06 -10.62 -4.81
CA ILE A 118 0.47 -10.16 -3.54
C ILE A 118 -0.60 -9.11 -3.81
N HIS A 119 -0.34 -8.16 -4.71
CA HIS A 119 -1.30 -7.11 -5.07
C HIS A 119 -2.63 -7.70 -5.55
N ASN A 120 -2.57 -8.66 -6.47
CA ASN A 120 -3.76 -9.31 -7.02
C ASN A 120 -4.54 -10.09 -5.94
N LYS A 121 -3.86 -10.74 -5.02
CA LYS A 121 -4.50 -11.42 -3.88
C LYS A 121 -5.25 -10.43 -2.99
N ILE A 122 -4.64 -9.30 -2.68
CA ILE A 122 -5.27 -8.25 -1.85
C ILE A 122 -6.47 -7.64 -2.58
N LEU A 123 -6.36 -7.33 -3.87
CA LEU A 123 -7.48 -6.84 -4.68
C LEU A 123 -8.66 -7.82 -4.66
N LYS A 124 -8.39 -9.10 -4.78
CA LYS A 124 -9.41 -10.15 -4.72
C LYS A 124 -10.10 -10.18 -3.35
N MET A 125 -9.35 -9.99 -2.27
CA MET A 125 -9.89 -9.95 -0.92
C MET A 125 -10.75 -8.69 -0.67
N LEU A 126 -10.53 -7.61 -1.43
CA LEU A 126 -11.30 -6.37 -1.35
C LEU A 126 -12.57 -6.39 -2.22
N ARG A 127 -12.75 -7.37 -3.10
CA ARG A 127 -13.91 -7.46 -4.00
C ARG A 127 -15.27 -7.35 -3.33
N PRO A 128 -15.50 -7.95 -2.14
CA PRO A 128 -16.81 -7.84 -1.48
C PRO A 128 -17.28 -6.41 -1.23
N ILE A 129 -16.38 -5.44 -1.22
CA ILE A 129 -16.70 -4.02 -0.97
C ILE A 129 -16.38 -3.10 -2.16
N THR A 130 -15.88 -3.65 -3.26
CA THR A 130 -15.48 -2.86 -4.45
C THR A 130 -16.38 -3.12 -5.66
N LYS A 131 -17.29 -4.05 -5.57
CA LYS A 131 -18.28 -4.34 -6.63
C LYS A 131 -19.35 -3.29 -6.68
#